data_6769472c4bef52cc5576242805f089ba
#
_entry.id   6769472c4bef52cc5576242805f089ba
#
_cell.length_a   1.000
_cell.length_b   1.000
_cell.length_c   1.000
_cell.angle_alpha   90.00
_cell.angle_beta   90.00
_cell.angle_gamma   90.00
#
_symmetry.space_group_name_H-M   'P 1'
#
loop_
_entity.id
_entity.type
_entity.pdbx_description
1 polymer ?
#
loop_
_entity_poly.entity_id
_entity_poly.type
_entity_poly.pdbx_seq_one_letter_code
_entity_poly.pdbx_strand_id
1 'polypeptide(L)'
;MQTYYTKWYSPSVGREMEIKVYGHAGRPVLFIPCQDGRFFDFENYRMTDAWAPWIESGQCMVFSIDTLDKETYSATYDPHDRIRRHEAWMNYIVREVAPFIQSMTNERNGWDGTPGIIAFGCSLGATHAANLYFRFPETFDGLLALSGIYTSEYGFPGYMDELVYANSPVDYLAGISPDHPFIRLYN
;
A
#
# COMPACT_ATOMS: atom_id res chain seq x y z
N MET A 1 23.55 -0.18 -2.01
CA MET A 1 22.20 -0.04 -1.35
C MET A 1 22.08 -1.09 -0.27
N GLN A 2 21.73 -0.70 0.97
CA GLN A 2 21.42 -1.65 2.04
C GLN A 2 20.05 -2.26 1.80
N THR A 3 19.90 -3.55 2.09
CA THR A 3 18.62 -4.27 1.99
C THR A 3 18.39 -5.10 3.24
N TYR A 4 17.11 -5.25 3.60
CA TYR A 4 16.67 -6.10 4.69
C TYR A 4 15.44 -6.89 4.24
N TYR A 5 15.39 -8.18 4.57
CA TYR A 5 14.25 -9.05 4.30
C TYR A 5 13.71 -9.60 5.60
N THR A 6 12.39 -9.63 5.71
CA THR A 6 11.70 -10.28 6.82
C THR A 6 10.38 -10.87 6.37
N LYS A 7 9.84 -11.78 7.18
CA LYS A 7 8.50 -12.32 7.05
C LYS A 7 7.93 -12.61 8.43
N TRP A 8 6.62 -12.56 8.52
CA TRP A 8 5.90 -13.01 9.72
C TRP A 8 4.54 -13.59 9.37
N TYR A 9 3.99 -14.37 10.29
CA TYR A 9 2.63 -14.84 10.18
C TYR A 9 1.67 -13.68 10.44
N SER A 10 0.88 -13.30 9.43
CA SER A 10 -0.13 -12.26 9.55
C SER A 10 -1.44 -12.84 10.08
N PRO A 11 -1.91 -12.42 11.26
CA PRO A 11 -3.22 -12.81 11.75
C PRO A 11 -4.38 -12.26 10.89
N SER A 12 -4.18 -11.10 10.24
CA SER A 12 -5.17 -10.51 9.35
C SER A 12 -5.40 -11.34 8.09
N VAL A 13 -4.33 -11.90 7.52
CA VAL A 13 -4.37 -12.67 6.27
C VAL A 13 -4.43 -14.18 6.52
N GLY A 14 -3.97 -14.64 7.69
CA GLY A 14 -3.95 -16.06 8.07
C GLY A 14 -2.81 -16.86 7.42
N ARG A 15 -1.70 -16.20 7.06
CA ARG A 15 -0.50 -16.84 6.48
C ARG A 15 0.76 -16.01 6.69
N GLU A 16 1.93 -16.58 6.36
CA GLU A 16 3.18 -15.81 6.29
C GLU A 16 3.12 -14.78 5.15
N MET A 17 3.52 -13.56 5.46
CA MET A 17 3.66 -12.44 4.52
C MET A 17 5.09 -11.95 4.53
N GLU A 18 5.58 -11.56 3.36
CA GLU A 18 6.98 -11.22 3.10
C GLU A 18 7.14 -9.73 2.81
N ILE A 19 8.21 -9.14 3.32
CA ILE A 19 8.57 -7.73 3.09
C ILE A 19 10.06 -7.63 2.79
N LYS A 20 10.42 -6.79 1.83
CA LYS A 20 11.79 -6.38 1.57
C LYS A 20 11.94 -4.88 1.71
N VAL A 21 12.98 -4.46 2.40
CA VAL A 21 13.27 -3.06 2.69
C VAL A 21 14.54 -2.65 1.97
N TYR A 22 14.53 -1.47 1.37
CA TYR A 22 15.66 -0.88 0.66
C TYR A 22 15.99 0.47 1.29
N GLY A 23 17.24 0.64 1.65
CA GLY A 23 17.74 1.86 2.31
C GLY A 23 18.08 1.66 3.78
N HIS A 24 18.53 2.72 4.41
CA HIS A 24 19.05 2.71 5.78
C HIS A 24 18.53 3.86 6.65
N ALA A 25 17.95 4.89 6.06
CA ALA A 25 17.39 6.06 6.74
C ALA A 25 16.44 6.82 5.82
N GLY A 26 15.77 7.83 6.35
CA GLY A 26 14.93 8.77 5.62
C GLY A 26 13.43 8.46 5.72
N ARG A 27 12.65 9.13 4.87
CA ARG A 27 11.20 9.04 4.87
C ARG A 27 10.71 7.66 4.40
N PRO A 28 9.75 7.02 5.09
CA PRO A 28 9.24 5.72 4.68
C PRO A 28 8.33 5.82 3.46
N VAL A 29 8.54 4.89 2.52
CA VAL A 29 7.72 4.70 1.31
C VAL A 29 7.26 3.25 1.27
N LEU A 30 5.97 3.02 1.30
CA LEU A 30 5.38 1.69 1.09
C LEU A 30 5.17 1.49 -0.41
N PHE A 31 5.90 0.56 -1.01
CA PHE A 31 5.72 0.19 -2.41
C PHE A 31 4.80 -1.01 -2.55
N ILE A 32 3.74 -0.83 -3.36
CA ILE A 32 2.79 -1.86 -3.75
C ILE A 32 3.00 -2.17 -5.23
N PRO A 33 3.40 -3.40 -5.58
CA PRO A 33 3.71 -3.77 -6.96
C PRO A 33 2.45 -3.77 -7.85
N CYS A 34 2.65 -4.02 -9.14
CA CYS A 34 1.56 -4.24 -10.09
C CYS A 34 0.73 -5.46 -9.71
N GLN A 35 -0.39 -5.67 -10.42
CA GLN A 35 -1.27 -6.82 -10.21
C GLN A 35 -0.50 -8.13 -10.09
N ASP A 36 -0.88 -8.95 -9.12
CA ASP A 36 -0.26 -10.25 -8.79
C ASP A 36 1.21 -10.18 -8.37
N GLY A 37 1.72 -8.98 -8.13
CA GLY A 37 3.11 -8.73 -7.86
C GLY A 37 3.58 -9.17 -6.48
N ARG A 38 4.90 -9.29 -6.34
CA ARG A 38 5.57 -9.79 -5.17
C ARG A 38 6.48 -8.73 -4.53
N PHE A 39 6.81 -8.93 -3.29
CA PHE A 39 7.70 -8.06 -2.49
C PHE A 39 9.06 -7.75 -3.12
N PHE A 40 9.52 -8.54 -4.06
CA PHE A 40 10.78 -8.35 -4.78
C PHE A 40 10.65 -7.62 -6.13
N ASP A 41 9.44 -7.26 -6.56
CA ASP A 41 9.23 -6.66 -7.89
C ASP A 41 9.80 -5.24 -8.00
N PHE A 42 10.03 -4.55 -6.88
CA PHE A 42 10.78 -3.30 -6.87
C PHE A 42 12.18 -3.47 -7.50
N GLU A 43 12.83 -4.62 -7.30
CA GLU A 43 14.10 -4.98 -7.96
C GLU A 43 13.87 -5.41 -9.41
N ASN A 44 12.91 -6.30 -9.65
CA ASN A 44 12.64 -6.86 -10.98
C ASN A 44 12.35 -5.77 -12.02
N TYR A 45 11.65 -4.71 -11.62
CA TYR A 45 11.37 -3.55 -12.47
C TYR A 45 12.48 -2.49 -12.45
N ARG A 46 13.64 -2.81 -11.87
CA ARG A 46 14.80 -1.92 -11.76
C ARG A 46 14.50 -0.58 -11.05
N MET A 47 13.50 -0.57 -10.19
CA MET A 47 13.18 0.61 -9.39
C MET A 47 14.30 0.92 -8.41
N THR A 48 15.07 -0.09 -7.97
CA THR A 48 16.27 0.10 -7.16
C THR A 48 17.31 0.99 -7.85
N ASP A 49 17.47 0.87 -9.18
CA ASP A 49 18.39 1.72 -9.95
C ASP A 49 17.84 3.15 -10.06
N ALA A 50 16.55 3.27 -10.39
CA ALA A 50 15.89 4.57 -10.56
C ALA A 50 15.85 5.38 -9.26
N TRP A 51 15.67 4.72 -8.12
CA TRP A 51 15.56 5.35 -6.81
C TRP A 51 16.87 5.40 -6.03
N ALA A 52 17.97 4.83 -6.57
CA ALA A 52 19.27 4.79 -5.91
C ALA A 52 19.71 6.15 -5.35
N PRO A 53 19.57 7.29 -6.06
CA PRO A 53 20.03 8.59 -5.54
C PRO A 53 19.38 8.98 -4.22
N TRP A 54 18.08 8.68 -4.05
CA TRP A 54 17.33 9.03 -2.83
C TRP A 54 17.53 7.99 -1.72
N ILE A 55 17.58 6.71 -2.08
CA ILE A 55 17.73 5.62 -1.11
C ILE A 55 19.15 5.60 -0.53
N GLU A 56 20.17 5.72 -1.37
CA GLU A 56 21.58 5.66 -0.93
C GLU A 56 22.01 6.90 -0.17
N SER A 57 21.42 8.05 -0.47
CA SER A 57 21.63 9.27 0.31
C SER A 57 20.88 9.32 1.64
N GLY A 58 20.04 8.31 1.94
CA GLY A 58 19.27 8.27 3.17
C GLY A 58 18.08 9.24 3.20
N GLN A 59 17.58 9.67 2.05
CA GLN A 59 16.39 10.51 1.97
C GLN A 59 15.09 9.71 2.10
N CYS A 60 15.09 8.44 1.68
CA CYS A 60 13.96 7.55 1.86
C CYS A 60 14.37 6.10 2.10
N MET A 61 13.45 5.35 2.73
CA MET A 61 13.46 3.89 2.85
C MET A 61 12.24 3.35 2.15
N VAL A 62 12.43 2.37 1.25
CA VAL A 62 11.32 1.72 0.52
C VAL A 62 11.02 0.36 1.13
N PHE A 63 9.76 0.14 1.46
CA PHE A 63 9.21 -1.11 2.01
C PHE A 63 8.33 -1.75 0.95
N SER A 64 8.76 -2.85 0.35
CA SER A 64 8.05 -3.54 -0.72
C SER A 64 7.37 -4.80 -0.19
N ILE A 65 6.08 -4.95 -0.46
CA ILE A 65 5.22 -6.01 0.07
C ILE A 65 4.60 -6.86 -1.04
N ASP A 66 4.08 -8.03 -0.64
CA ASP A 66 3.25 -8.87 -1.52
C ASP A 66 1.84 -8.29 -1.69
N THR A 67 1.27 -8.45 -2.89
CA THR A 67 -0.18 -8.30 -3.09
C THR A 67 -0.92 -9.62 -2.81
N LEU A 68 -2.24 -9.54 -2.66
CA LEU A 68 -3.15 -10.70 -2.65
C LEU A 68 -4.05 -10.75 -3.88
N ASP A 69 -3.68 -10.09 -4.96
CA ASP A 69 -4.55 -9.92 -6.13
C ASP A 69 -4.98 -11.26 -6.74
N LYS A 70 -4.13 -12.29 -6.70
CA LYS A 70 -4.47 -13.66 -7.13
C LYS A 70 -5.66 -14.26 -6.37
N GLU A 71 -5.90 -13.81 -5.15
CA GLU A 71 -7.01 -14.25 -4.30
C GLU A 71 -8.17 -13.24 -4.29
N THR A 72 -8.00 -12.09 -4.93
CA THR A 72 -8.94 -10.95 -4.87
C THR A 72 -9.29 -10.44 -6.27
N TYR A 73 -8.61 -9.45 -6.78
CA TYR A 73 -8.90 -8.81 -8.07
C TYR A 73 -8.74 -9.75 -9.28
N SER A 74 -7.77 -10.67 -9.26
CA SER A 74 -7.50 -11.64 -10.33
C SER A 74 -8.29 -12.94 -10.19
N ALA A 75 -8.94 -13.17 -9.05
CA ALA A 75 -9.72 -14.37 -8.81
C ALA A 75 -11.11 -14.32 -9.46
N THR A 76 -11.74 -15.49 -9.62
CA THR A 76 -13.02 -15.64 -10.32
C THR A 76 -14.14 -16.26 -9.48
N TYR A 77 -13.87 -16.54 -8.19
CA TYR A 77 -14.89 -17.03 -7.27
C TYR A 77 -15.82 -15.89 -6.78
N ASP A 78 -16.69 -16.15 -5.85
CA ASP A 78 -17.71 -15.21 -5.37
C ASP A 78 -17.12 -13.82 -5.05
N PRO A 79 -17.64 -12.73 -5.65
CA PRO A 79 -17.09 -11.37 -5.47
C PRO A 79 -17.17 -10.86 -4.04
N HIS A 80 -18.20 -11.25 -3.27
CA HIS A 80 -18.33 -10.88 -1.87
C HIS A 80 -17.18 -11.45 -1.03
N ASP A 81 -16.80 -12.72 -1.25
CA ASP A 81 -15.70 -13.34 -0.54
C ASP A 81 -14.34 -12.74 -0.98
N ARG A 82 -14.19 -12.41 -2.27
CA ARG A 82 -12.98 -11.77 -2.81
C ARG A 82 -12.73 -10.40 -2.20
N ILE A 83 -13.76 -9.57 -2.10
CA ILE A 83 -13.60 -8.23 -1.51
C ILE A 83 -13.34 -8.30 -0.01
N ARG A 84 -13.92 -9.24 0.72
CA ARG A 84 -13.60 -9.48 2.13
C ARG A 84 -12.15 -9.94 2.31
N ARG A 85 -11.65 -10.76 1.38
CA ARG A 85 -10.25 -11.17 1.35
C ARG A 85 -9.32 -9.99 1.09
N HIS A 86 -9.72 -9.06 0.22
CA HIS A 86 -9.00 -7.82 -0.03
C HIS A 86 -8.97 -6.93 1.23
N GLU A 87 -10.07 -6.77 1.93
CA GLU A 87 -10.12 -6.03 3.20
C GLU A 87 -9.24 -6.66 4.30
N ALA A 88 -9.12 -7.98 4.32
CA ALA A 88 -8.16 -8.65 5.20
C ALA A 88 -6.71 -8.23 4.89
N TRP A 89 -6.36 -8.09 3.61
CA TRP A 89 -5.05 -7.60 3.19
C TRP A 89 -4.87 -6.09 3.47
N MET A 90 -5.89 -5.26 3.29
CA MET A 90 -5.86 -3.86 3.70
C MET A 90 -5.62 -3.73 5.22
N ASN A 91 -6.29 -4.56 6.02
CA ASN A 91 -6.06 -4.62 7.47
C ASN A 91 -4.63 -5.06 7.82
N TYR A 92 -4.05 -6.02 7.09
CA TYR A 92 -2.64 -6.39 7.23
C TYR A 92 -1.74 -5.17 7.03
N ILE A 93 -1.97 -4.39 5.97
CA ILE A 93 -1.13 -3.19 5.72
C ILE A 93 -1.27 -2.18 6.86
N VAL A 94 -2.50 -1.85 7.25
CA VAL A 94 -2.76 -0.78 8.22
C VAL A 94 -2.36 -1.17 9.64
N ARG A 95 -2.61 -2.43 10.04
CA ARG A 95 -2.44 -2.88 11.43
C ARG A 95 -1.13 -3.58 11.72
N GLU A 96 -0.43 -4.05 10.70
CA GLU A 96 0.81 -4.81 10.87
C GLU A 96 1.98 -4.14 10.14
N VAL A 97 1.84 -3.86 8.83
CA VAL A 97 2.92 -3.28 8.01
C VAL A 97 3.20 -1.83 8.40
N ALA A 98 2.20 -0.99 8.55
CA ALA A 98 2.42 0.42 8.87
C ALA A 98 3.10 0.61 10.24
N PRO A 99 2.69 -0.05 11.33
CA PRO A 99 3.43 0.00 12.60
C PRO A 99 4.87 -0.52 12.48
N PHE A 100 5.11 -1.59 11.71
CA PHE A 100 6.45 -2.10 11.45
C PHE A 100 7.32 -1.06 10.73
N ILE A 101 6.77 -0.42 9.68
CA ILE A 101 7.45 0.65 8.93
C ILE A 101 7.81 1.80 9.87
N GLN A 102 6.86 2.28 10.67
CA GLN A 102 7.06 3.40 11.59
C GLN A 102 8.11 3.08 12.66
N SER A 103 8.05 1.90 13.25
CA SER A 103 9.03 1.44 14.24
C SER A 103 10.44 1.37 13.67
N MET A 104 10.60 0.72 12.51
CA MET A 104 11.90 0.59 11.86
C MET A 104 12.45 1.94 11.39
N THR A 105 11.58 2.81 10.87
CA THR A 105 11.97 4.16 10.45
C THR A 105 12.47 4.99 11.63
N ASN A 106 11.78 4.95 12.76
CA ASN A 106 12.18 5.65 13.98
C ASN A 106 13.54 5.14 14.48
N GLU A 107 13.71 3.81 14.56
CA GLU A 107 14.99 3.21 14.95
C GLU A 107 16.16 3.67 14.07
N ARG A 108 15.95 3.66 12.75
CA ARG A 108 16.99 4.00 11.77
C ARG A 108 17.34 5.49 11.72
N ASN A 109 16.38 6.37 11.99
CA ASN A 109 16.58 7.82 11.95
C ASN A 109 16.82 8.46 13.32
N GLY A 110 16.63 7.72 14.40
CA GLY A 110 16.60 8.29 15.75
C GLY A 110 15.42 9.24 15.96
N TRP A 111 14.29 8.96 15.31
CA TRP A 111 13.06 9.72 15.49
C TRP A 111 12.18 9.15 16.58
N ASP A 112 11.30 9.99 17.10
CA ASP A 112 10.20 9.62 17.97
C ASP A 112 8.86 10.01 17.33
N GLY A 113 7.80 9.29 17.64
CA GLY A 113 6.45 9.53 17.10
C GLY A 113 6.03 8.57 16.00
N THR A 114 5.12 9.03 15.16
CA THR A 114 4.52 8.23 14.07
C THR A 114 4.77 8.91 12.73
N PRO A 115 5.91 8.63 12.06
CA PRO A 115 6.17 9.23 10.76
C PRO A 115 5.10 8.82 9.75
N GLY A 116 4.61 9.78 8.97
CA GLY A 116 3.71 9.50 7.85
C GLY A 116 4.40 8.69 6.77
N ILE A 117 3.65 7.83 6.10
CA ILE A 117 4.13 6.92 5.07
C ILE A 117 3.67 7.40 3.70
N ILE A 118 4.57 7.46 2.73
CA ILE A 118 4.19 7.67 1.33
C ILE A 118 3.71 6.33 0.76
N ALA A 119 2.44 6.26 0.33
CA ALA A 119 1.92 5.12 -0.42
C ALA A 119 2.34 5.25 -1.88
N PHE A 120 3.04 4.26 -2.41
CA PHE A 120 3.52 4.23 -3.78
C PHE A 120 3.09 2.94 -4.48
N GLY A 121 2.54 3.06 -5.68
CA GLY A 121 2.14 1.89 -6.46
C GLY A 121 2.09 2.12 -7.95
N CYS A 122 2.09 1.01 -8.70
CA CYS A 122 1.97 0.98 -10.16
C CYS A 122 0.78 0.13 -10.59
N SER A 123 0.04 0.56 -11.62
CA SER A 123 -1.13 -0.16 -12.14
C SER A 123 -2.15 -0.43 -11.04
N LEU A 124 -2.56 -1.68 -10.79
CA LEU A 124 -3.46 -2.04 -9.69
C LEU A 124 -2.86 -1.66 -8.32
N GLY A 125 -1.54 -1.75 -8.15
CA GLY A 125 -0.85 -1.27 -6.96
C GLY A 125 -1.03 0.23 -6.71
N ALA A 126 -1.18 1.05 -7.77
CA ALA A 126 -1.50 2.47 -7.61
C ALA A 126 -2.94 2.69 -7.11
N THR A 127 -3.88 1.85 -7.50
CA THR A 127 -5.24 1.85 -6.95
C THR A 127 -5.23 1.52 -5.45
N HIS A 128 -4.47 0.50 -5.06
CA HIS A 128 -4.32 0.14 -3.65
C HIS A 128 -3.63 1.25 -2.84
N ALA A 129 -2.58 1.87 -3.39
CA ALA A 129 -1.91 3.01 -2.76
C ALA A 129 -2.86 4.21 -2.58
N ALA A 130 -3.70 4.50 -3.59
CA ALA A 130 -4.71 5.54 -3.50
C ALA A 130 -5.76 5.24 -2.41
N ASN A 131 -6.22 3.99 -2.31
CA ASN A 131 -7.13 3.58 -1.24
C ASN A 131 -6.50 3.73 0.16
N LEU A 132 -5.22 3.42 0.32
CA LEU A 132 -4.51 3.65 1.58
C LEU A 132 -4.46 5.14 1.92
N TYR A 133 -4.06 5.98 0.98
CA TYR A 133 -3.96 7.42 1.17
C TYR A 133 -5.32 8.07 1.50
N PHE A 134 -6.37 7.76 0.75
CA PHE A 134 -7.67 8.40 0.94
C PHE A 134 -8.46 7.84 2.13
N ARG A 135 -8.29 6.57 2.47
CA ARG A 135 -9.02 5.95 3.58
C ARG A 135 -8.30 6.09 4.92
N PHE A 136 -6.97 6.22 4.93
CA PHE A 136 -6.14 6.26 6.13
C PHE A 136 -5.12 7.40 6.10
N PRO A 137 -5.56 8.67 5.86
CA PRO A 137 -4.64 9.80 5.64
C PRO A 137 -3.83 10.19 6.87
N GLU A 138 -4.22 9.76 8.07
CA GLU A 138 -3.43 9.95 9.30
C GLU A 138 -2.17 9.06 9.33
N THR A 139 -2.16 7.98 8.56
CA THR A 139 -1.04 7.04 8.44
C THR A 139 -0.27 7.24 7.13
N PHE A 140 -1.02 7.42 6.04
CA PHE A 140 -0.47 7.61 4.70
C PHE A 140 -0.67 9.06 4.26
N ASP A 141 0.35 9.88 4.43
CA ASP A 141 0.32 11.33 4.21
C ASP A 141 0.91 11.77 2.86
N GLY A 142 1.24 10.83 1.99
CA GLY A 142 1.70 11.07 0.63
C GLY A 142 1.30 9.94 -0.31
N LEU A 143 1.12 10.28 -1.60
CA LEU A 143 0.70 9.34 -2.63
C LEU A 143 1.57 9.50 -3.89
N LEU A 144 2.15 8.40 -4.37
CA LEU A 144 2.74 8.26 -5.70
C LEU A 144 2.00 7.16 -6.45
N ALA A 145 1.14 7.54 -7.38
CA ALA A 145 0.27 6.61 -8.09
C ALA A 145 0.57 6.63 -9.59
N LEU A 146 1.17 5.56 -10.10
CA LEU A 146 1.56 5.45 -11.50
C LEU A 146 0.59 4.53 -12.26
N SER A 147 -0.16 5.10 -13.22
CA SER A 147 -1.05 4.36 -14.12
C SER A 147 -2.10 3.51 -13.39
N GLY A 148 -2.76 4.06 -12.37
CA GLY A 148 -3.79 3.37 -11.59
C GLY A 148 -5.11 3.22 -12.36
N ILE A 149 -5.95 2.29 -11.91
CA ILE A 149 -7.24 1.97 -12.53
C ILE A 149 -8.43 2.60 -11.77
N TYR A 150 -8.31 2.93 -10.53
CA TYR A 150 -9.19 3.66 -9.59
C TYR A 150 -10.69 3.29 -9.58
N THR A 151 -11.15 2.32 -10.36
CA THR A 151 -12.51 1.79 -10.38
C THR A 151 -12.55 0.33 -9.99
N SER A 152 -13.59 -0.06 -9.24
CA SER A 152 -13.83 -1.45 -8.86
C SER A 152 -14.26 -2.34 -10.03
N GLU A 153 -14.80 -1.77 -11.11
CA GLU A 153 -15.24 -2.53 -12.30
C GLU A 153 -14.15 -3.46 -12.88
N TYR A 154 -12.89 -3.10 -12.70
CA TYR A 154 -11.77 -3.92 -13.13
C TYR A 154 -11.72 -5.29 -12.43
N GLY A 155 -11.91 -5.33 -11.12
CA GLY A 155 -11.84 -6.58 -10.34
C GLY A 155 -13.22 -7.18 -10.02
N PHE A 156 -14.27 -6.35 -10.01
CA PHE A 156 -15.62 -6.69 -9.56
C PHE A 156 -16.69 -6.25 -10.58
N PRO A 157 -16.60 -6.67 -11.86
CA PRO A 157 -17.49 -6.19 -12.88
C PRO A 157 -18.95 -6.52 -12.56
N GLY A 158 -19.81 -5.50 -12.58
CA GLY A 158 -21.23 -5.62 -12.29
C GLY A 158 -21.59 -5.99 -10.83
N TYR A 159 -20.64 -5.97 -9.93
CA TYR A 159 -20.87 -6.23 -8.50
C TYR A 159 -20.46 -5.02 -7.66
N MET A 160 -21.37 -4.58 -6.76
CA MET A 160 -21.14 -3.47 -5.86
C MET A 160 -21.76 -3.78 -4.48
N ASP A 161 -20.95 -3.73 -3.45
CA ASP A 161 -21.38 -3.68 -2.05
C ASP A 161 -20.61 -2.58 -1.30
N GLU A 162 -20.81 -2.44 -0.01
CA GLU A 162 -20.15 -1.41 0.80
C GLU A 162 -18.62 -1.53 0.78
N LEU A 163 -18.08 -2.75 0.73
CA LEU A 163 -16.64 -2.98 0.70
C LEU A 163 -16.05 -2.68 -0.67
N VAL A 164 -16.73 -3.08 -1.76
CA VAL A 164 -16.33 -2.74 -3.12
C VAL A 164 -16.37 -1.22 -3.32
N TYR A 165 -17.44 -0.56 -2.87
CA TYR A 165 -17.55 0.90 -2.88
C TYR A 165 -16.37 1.56 -2.15
N ALA A 166 -16.04 1.10 -0.94
CA ALA A 166 -14.93 1.64 -0.14
C ALA A 166 -13.54 1.41 -0.77
N ASN A 167 -13.42 0.56 -1.79
CA ASN A 167 -12.20 0.29 -2.53
C ASN A 167 -12.21 0.83 -3.97
N SER A 168 -13.19 1.66 -4.32
CA SER A 168 -13.32 2.30 -5.63
C SER A 168 -13.18 3.82 -5.51
N PRO A 169 -11.96 4.38 -5.65
CA PRO A 169 -11.72 5.82 -5.49
C PRO A 169 -12.65 6.73 -6.31
N VAL A 170 -12.97 6.33 -7.55
CA VAL A 170 -13.88 7.12 -8.41
C VAL A 170 -15.29 7.19 -7.85
N ASP A 171 -15.73 6.19 -7.09
CA ASP A 171 -17.09 6.14 -6.53
C ASP A 171 -17.16 6.93 -5.20
N TYR A 172 -16.31 6.60 -4.23
CA TYR A 172 -16.40 7.23 -2.91
C TYR A 172 -15.91 8.68 -2.89
N LEU A 173 -14.91 9.05 -3.69
CA LEU A 173 -14.43 10.44 -3.74
C LEU A 173 -15.45 11.39 -4.38
N ALA A 174 -16.24 10.92 -5.35
CA ALA A 174 -17.30 11.71 -5.95
C ALA A 174 -18.37 12.12 -4.95
N GLY A 175 -18.59 11.34 -3.90
CA GLY A 175 -19.58 11.58 -2.85
C GLY A 175 -19.00 12.22 -1.58
N ILE A 176 -17.72 12.53 -1.52
CA ILE A 176 -17.12 13.08 -0.30
C ILE A 176 -17.59 14.53 -0.05
N SER A 177 -18.08 14.81 1.14
CA SER A 177 -18.48 16.17 1.51
C SER A 177 -17.26 17.10 1.60
N PRO A 178 -17.35 18.37 1.13
CA PRO A 178 -16.31 19.37 1.36
C PRO A 178 -15.94 19.57 2.84
N ASP A 179 -16.87 19.27 3.75
CA ASP A 179 -16.69 19.38 5.20
C ASP A 179 -16.16 18.07 5.83
N HIS A 180 -15.85 17.05 5.03
CA HIS A 180 -15.32 15.78 5.54
C HIS A 180 -14.00 16.03 6.28
N PRO A 181 -13.77 15.46 7.48
CA PRO A 181 -12.59 15.74 8.29
C PRO A 181 -11.27 15.46 7.57
N PHE A 182 -11.25 14.51 6.64
CA PHE A 182 -10.05 14.14 5.89
C PHE A 182 -9.67 15.12 4.77
N ILE A 183 -10.59 15.99 4.33
CA ILE A 183 -10.30 16.98 3.27
C ILE A 183 -9.06 17.82 3.61
N ARG A 184 -8.86 18.14 4.89
CA ARG A 184 -7.69 18.93 5.35
C ARG A 184 -6.37 18.14 5.35
N LEU A 185 -6.44 16.82 5.20
CA LEU A 185 -5.30 15.92 5.18
C LEU A 185 -4.85 15.56 3.75
N TYR A 186 -5.71 15.84 2.75
CA TYR A 186 -5.44 15.55 1.32
C TYR A 186 -4.68 16.70 0.63
N ASN A 187 -3.57 17.16 1.19
CA ASN A 187 -2.79 18.26 0.62
C ASN A 187 -1.53 17.76 -0.09
#